data_825eb328778b061e746d4169e1659990
#
_entry.id   825eb328778b061e746d4169e1659990
#
_cell.length_a   1.000
_cell.length_b   1.000
_cell.length_c   1.000
_cell.angle_alpha   90.00
_cell.angle_beta   90.00
_cell.angle_gamma   90.00
#
_symmetry.space_group_name_H-M   'P 1'
#
loop_
_entity.id
_entity.type
_entity.pdbx_description
1 polymer ?
#
loop_
_entity_poly.entity_id
_entity_poly.type
_entity_poly.pdbx_seq_one_letter_code
_entity_poly.pdbx_strand_id
1 'polypeptide(L)'
;IRDRKRTKPICDVPKIVTGSAFLDGGNFILSNEILGNINLIDPIFNTAYTTPIVVDSENGYELFVGTEKGSIYHYTNIDDNLTGEFQLVNDSILLYSKGIRTTPALYDLDNDGFNDMLLGTYTGGIHLLWGGEDPSLQLKNQVQRNIDVFPNPSEGTIYIPQADLISEIEIYSIEGKLFYTGPSKYYIDLNHLTKGIYLLHAKKKLGGEFFSKICIY
;
A
#
# COMPACT_ATOMS: atom_id res chain seq x y z
N ILE A 1 -15.22 -2.26 30.94
CA ILE A 1 -13.80 -2.05 31.35
C ILE A 1 -13.15 -3.42 31.18
N ARG A 2 -12.58 -3.70 29.99
CA ARG A 2 -11.80 -4.92 29.76
C ARG A 2 -10.37 -4.63 30.21
N ASP A 3 -9.95 -5.38 31.21
CA ASP A 3 -8.60 -5.34 31.76
C ASP A 3 -7.64 -5.91 30.72
N ARG A 4 -7.02 -5.04 29.91
CA ARG A 4 -6.00 -5.40 28.94
C ARG A 4 -4.66 -5.64 29.65
N LYS A 5 -4.56 -6.73 30.39
CA LYS A 5 -3.28 -7.25 30.86
C LYS A 5 -2.82 -8.40 29.97
N ARG A 6 -2.34 -8.10 28.78
CA ARG A 6 -1.38 -8.98 28.10
C ARG A 6 -0.05 -8.27 28.05
N THR A 7 0.70 -8.40 29.15
CA THR A 7 2.15 -8.21 29.11
C THR A 7 2.79 -9.52 28.68
N LYS A 8 2.65 -9.93 27.41
CA LYS A 8 3.64 -10.81 26.82
C LYS A 8 4.79 -9.93 26.36
N PRO A 9 6.02 -10.17 26.84
CA PRO A 9 7.17 -9.45 26.26
C PRO A 9 7.28 -9.85 24.79
N ILE A 10 7.46 -8.86 23.93
CA ILE A 10 7.87 -9.04 22.55
C ILE A 10 9.21 -9.75 22.59
N CYS A 11 9.19 -11.08 22.41
CA CYS A 11 10.29 -12.03 22.34
C CYS A 11 11.38 -11.91 23.44
N ASP A 12 12.07 -13.03 23.66
CA ASP A 12 13.39 -13.07 24.29
C ASP A 12 14.47 -12.49 23.35
N VAL A 13 14.34 -11.23 22.96
CA VAL A 13 15.50 -10.44 22.55
C VAL A 13 16.44 -10.51 23.76
N PRO A 14 17.76 -10.79 23.59
CA PRO A 14 18.68 -10.82 24.71
C PRO A 14 18.40 -9.56 25.53
N LYS A 15 18.03 -9.75 26.80
CA LYS A 15 17.56 -8.74 27.75
C LYS A 15 18.61 -7.63 27.92
N ILE A 16 18.70 -6.74 26.97
CA ILE A 16 19.54 -5.55 27.07
C ILE A 16 18.65 -4.31 27.15
N VAL A 17 17.38 -4.40 26.69
CA VAL A 17 16.46 -3.26 26.78
C VAL A 17 15.12 -3.74 27.34
N THR A 18 14.83 -3.42 28.60
CA THR A 18 13.47 -3.43 29.10
C THR A 18 12.74 -2.23 28.52
N GLY A 19 11.41 -2.31 28.31
CA GLY A 19 10.65 -1.21 27.71
C GLY A 19 10.84 0.17 28.37
N SER A 20 11.18 0.22 29.67
CA SER A 20 11.58 1.44 30.37
C SER A 20 13.01 1.89 30.02
N ALA A 21 13.90 0.99 29.69
CA ALA A 21 15.31 1.31 29.44
C ALA A 21 15.51 2.22 28.23
N PHE A 22 14.60 2.18 27.23
CA PHE A 22 14.64 3.13 26.11
C PHE A 22 14.31 4.56 26.55
N LEU A 23 13.27 4.73 27.38
CA LEU A 23 12.90 6.03 27.94
C LEU A 23 13.96 6.51 28.97
N ASP A 24 14.64 5.56 29.59
CA ASP A 24 15.71 5.81 30.58
C ASP A 24 17.12 5.84 29.98
N GLY A 25 17.24 5.98 28.64
CA GLY A 25 18.51 6.06 27.93
C GLY A 25 19.05 4.72 27.41
N GLY A 26 18.20 3.74 27.17
CA GLY A 26 18.54 2.47 26.53
C GLY A 26 19.07 2.62 25.10
N ASN A 27 19.77 1.60 24.60
CA ASN A 27 20.39 1.59 23.27
C ASN A 27 19.66 0.65 22.31
N PHE A 28 19.60 1.02 21.02
CA PHE A 28 19.23 0.11 19.95
C PHE A 28 20.43 -0.74 19.53
N ILE A 29 20.21 -2.04 19.37
CA ILE A 29 21.21 -2.98 18.87
C ILE A 29 20.62 -3.66 17.65
N LEU A 30 21.36 -3.65 16.53
CA LEU A 30 20.94 -4.39 15.33
C LEU A 30 20.94 -5.88 15.65
N SER A 31 19.77 -6.49 15.58
CA SER A 31 19.55 -7.92 15.84
C SER A 31 19.52 -8.73 14.56
N ASN A 32 18.96 -8.17 13.48
CA ASN A 32 18.83 -8.83 12.18
C ASN A 32 18.90 -7.77 11.09
N GLU A 33 19.63 -8.04 10.00
CA GLU A 33 19.73 -7.12 8.87
C GLU A 33 18.46 -7.13 7.99
N ILE A 34 17.79 -8.29 7.88
CA ILE A 34 16.56 -8.46 7.10
C ILE A 34 15.54 -9.21 7.95
N LEU A 35 14.77 -8.45 8.72
CA LEU A 35 13.75 -9.01 9.60
C LEU A 35 12.68 -9.77 8.80
N GLY A 36 12.35 -10.99 9.24
CA GLY A 36 11.30 -11.81 8.63
C GLY A 36 11.60 -12.26 7.19
N ASN A 37 12.84 -12.09 6.72
CA ASN A 37 13.25 -12.31 5.33
C ASN A 37 12.46 -11.46 4.31
N ILE A 38 12.00 -10.26 4.73
CA ILE A 38 11.18 -9.38 3.91
C ILE A 38 12.07 -8.54 2.99
N ASN A 39 11.94 -8.73 1.68
CA ASN A 39 12.58 -7.90 0.67
C ASN A 39 11.52 -7.35 -0.31
N LEU A 40 11.26 -6.05 -0.24
CA LEU A 40 10.24 -5.34 -1.01
C LEU A 40 10.84 -4.35 -2.01
N ILE A 41 12.10 -4.56 -2.43
CA ILE A 41 12.74 -3.71 -3.42
C ILE A 41 11.93 -3.75 -4.73
N ASP A 42 11.45 -2.59 -5.13
CA ASP A 42 10.81 -2.44 -6.42
C ASP A 42 11.86 -2.42 -7.54
N PRO A 43 11.74 -3.29 -8.56
CA PRO A 43 12.74 -3.39 -9.63
C PRO A 43 12.81 -2.15 -10.53
N ILE A 44 11.77 -1.30 -10.54
CA ILE A 44 11.72 -0.09 -11.36
C ILE A 44 12.38 1.07 -10.65
N PHE A 45 12.02 1.29 -9.37
CA PHE A 45 12.56 2.37 -8.55
C PHE A 45 13.92 2.01 -7.94
N ASN A 46 14.26 0.73 -7.89
CA ASN A 46 15.41 0.19 -7.18
C ASN A 46 15.45 0.61 -5.69
N THR A 47 14.29 0.82 -5.12
CA THR A 47 14.05 1.18 -3.71
C THR A 47 12.82 0.45 -3.20
N ALA A 48 12.68 0.29 -1.90
CA ALA A 48 11.51 -0.31 -1.27
C ALA A 48 10.63 0.71 -0.56
N TYR A 49 11.24 1.76 -0.02
CA TYR A 49 10.58 2.78 0.82
C TYR A 49 9.65 2.14 1.87
N THR A 50 10.18 1.21 2.63
CA THR A 50 9.40 0.47 3.62
C THR A 50 9.02 1.33 4.82
N THR A 51 7.75 1.30 5.19
CA THR A 51 7.19 1.99 6.36
C THR A 51 6.45 0.97 7.21
N PRO A 52 7.15 0.29 8.14
CA PRO A 52 6.57 -0.77 8.95
C PRO A 52 5.76 -0.21 10.12
N ILE A 53 4.66 -0.88 10.44
CA ILE A 53 3.92 -0.72 11.70
C ILE A 53 3.54 -2.10 12.23
N VAL A 54 3.77 -2.32 13.53
CA VAL A 54 3.38 -3.55 14.23
C VAL A 54 2.13 -3.28 15.04
N VAL A 55 1.18 -4.18 14.97
CA VAL A 55 -0.08 -4.14 15.68
C VAL A 55 -0.20 -5.38 16.57
N ASP A 56 -0.62 -5.20 17.80
CA ASP A 56 -0.97 -6.30 18.72
C ASP A 56 -2.42 -6.69 18.48
N SER A 57 -2.65 -7.89 17.95
CA SER A 57 -3.96 -8.45 17.65
C SER A 57 -4.31 -9.60 18.61
N GLU A 58 -5.55 -10.09 18.55
CA GLU A 58 -5.96 -11.26 19.34
C GLU A 58 -5.18 -12.54 18.96
N ASN A 59 -4.65 -12.59 17.75
CA ASN A 59 -3.89 -13.73 17.20
C ASN A 59 -2.37 -13.57 17.32
N GLY A 60 -1.89 -12.53 17.98
CA GLY A 60 -0.47 -12.18 18.11
C GLY A 60 -0.11 -10.90 17.36
N TYR A 61 1.20 -10.67 17.16
CA TYR A 61 1.66 -9.50 16.45
C TYR A 61 1.49 -9.65 14.94
N GLU A 62 1.02 -8.57 14.34
CA GLU A 62 0.88 -8.43 12.90
C GLU A 62 1.72 -7.25 12.39
N LEU A 63 2.35 -7.40 11.25
CA LEU A 63 3.19 -6.38 10.64
C LEU A 63 2.57 -5.90 9.33
N PHE A 64 2.33 -4.61 9.24
CA PHE A 64 1.91 -3.95 8.00
C PHE A 64 3.05 -3.11 7.46
N VAL A 65 3.36 -3.24 6.17
CA VAL A 65 4.47 -2.55 5.54
C VAL A 65 3.99 -1.79 4.31
N GLY A 66 3.99 -0.46 4.41
CA GLY A 66 3.80 0.39 3.24
C GLY A 66 5.03 0.37 2.33
N THR A 67 4.85 0.60 1.03
CA THR A 67 5.89 0.42 0.02
C THR A 67 6.00 1.57 -0.97
N GLU A 68 7.08 1.57 -1.77
CA GLU A 68 7.30 2.51 -2.88
C GLU A 68 6.13 2.51 -3.88
N LYS A 69 5.61 1.33 -4.23
CA LYS A 69 4.49 1.18 -5.18
C LYS A 69 3.13 1.65 -4.66
N GLY A 70 3.02 1.90 -3.35
CA GLY A 70 1.74 2.24 -2.74
C GLY A 70 0.93 1.04 -2.24
N SER A 71 1.44 -0.17 -2.35
CA SER A 71 0.85 -1.37 -1.73
C SER A 71 1.15 -1.41 -0.24
N ILE A 72 0.29 -2.07 0.51
CA ILE A 72 0.54 -2.40 1.92
C ILE A 72 0.55 -3.91 2.04
N TYR A 73 1.68 -4.44 2.49
CA TYR A 73 1.88 -5.85 2.76
C TYR A 73 1.50 -6.16 4.21
N HIS A 74 0.89 -7.30 4.44
CA HIS A 74 0.50 -7.79 5.74
C HIS A 74 1.18 -9.12 6.03
N TYR A 75 1.90 -9.17 7.15
CA TYR A 75 2.61 -10.35 7.61
C TYR A 75 2.17 -10.74 9.01
N THR A 76 2.22 -12.04 9.26
CA THR A 76 1.96 -12.69 10.56
C THR A 76 3.10 -13.64 10.91
N ASN A 77 2.91 -14.47 11.96
CA ASN A 77 3.92 -15.41 12.44
C ASN A 77 5.19 -14.69 12.92
N ILE A 78 5.00 -13.63 13.73
CA ILE A 78 6.07 -12.79 14.25
C ILE A 78 6.46 -13.25 15.65
N ASP A 79 5.49 -13.64 16.47
CA ASP A 79 5.68 -14.06 17.85
C ASP A 79 6.63 -15.26 17.91
N ASP A 80 7.67 -15.15 18.75
CA ASP A 80 8.70 -16.14 18.93
C ASP A 80 9.46 -16.53 17.63
N ASN A 81 9.33 -15.72 16.55
CA ASN A 81 9.89 -16.01 15.22
C ASN A 81 10.71 -14.87 14.61
N LEU A 82 11.32 -13.99 15.42
CA LEU A 82 12.05 -12.82 14.91
C LEU A 82 13.31 -13.14 14.10
N THR A 83 13.80 -14.35 14.18
CA THR A 83 14.96 -14.82 13.41
C THR A 83 14.56 -15.66 12.20
N GLY A 84 13.27 -15.99 12.06
CA GLY A 84 12.73 -16.78 10.97
C GLY A 84 12.06 -15.94 9.89
N GLU A 85 11.37 -16.63 8.99
CA GLU A 85 10.60 -16.02 7.91
C GLU A 85 9.18 -15.70 8.40
N PHE A 86 8.72 -14.48 8.13
CA PHE A 86 7.34 -14.09 8.43
C PHE A 86 6.39 -14.59 7.35
N GLN A 87 5.17 -14.90 7.75
CA GLN A 87 4.17 -15.38 6.82
C GLN A 87 3.46 -14.21 6.14
N LEU A 88 3.60 -14.09 4.83
CA LEU A 88 2.82 -13.16 4.03
C LEU A 88 1.34 -13.61 3.99
N VAL A 89 0.45 -12.76 4.48
CA VAL A 89 -1.01 -12.97 4.44
C VAL A 89 -1.62 -12.29 3.23
N ASN A 90 -1.18 -11.05 2.96
CA ASN A 90 -1.71 -10.25 1.87
C ASN A 90 -0.61 -9.29 1.36
N ASP A 91 -0.44 -9.20 0.05
CA ASP A 91 0.52 -8.33 -0.62
C ASP A 91 -0.10 -7.01 -1.11
N SER A 92 -1.40 -6.87 -0.96
CA SER A 92 -2.15 -5.70 -1.42
C SER A 92 -3.47 -5.55 -0.64
N ILE A 93 -3.38 -5.14 0.63
CA ILE A 93 -4.56 -4.90 1.48
C ILE A 93 -5.49 -3.86 0.83
N LEU A 94 -4.91 -2.87 0.17
CA LEU A 94 -5.68 -1.88 -0.56
C LEU A 94 -6.11 -2.47 -1.90
N LEU A 95 -7.40 -2.52 -2.16
CA LEU A 95 -7.96 -2.96 -3.44
C LEU A 95 -7.54 -2.06 -4.62
N TYR A 96 -6.98 -0.89 -4.31
CA TYR A 96 -6.49 0.09 -5.28
C TYR A 96 -5.41 0.96 -4.64
N SER A 97 -4.46 1.41 -5.44
CA SER A 97 -3.42 2.33 -4.96
C SER A 97 -4.02 3.71 -4.67
N LYS A 98 -3.64 4.27 -3.53
CA LYS A 98 -3.93 5.66 -3.15
C LYS A 98 -2.79 6.61 -3.48
N GLY A 99 -1.76 6.14 -4.13
CA GLY A 99 -0.54 6.87 -4.43
C GLY A 99 0.68 5.97 -4.28
N ILE A 100 1.87 6.54 -4.35
CA ILE A 100 3.13 5.86 -4.08
C ILE A 100 3.65 6.23 -2.69
N ARG A 101 4.61 5.45 -2.15
CA ARG A 101 5.23 5.66 -0.83
C ARG A 101 4.20 5.77 0.27
N THR A 102 3.46 4.71 0.44
CA THR A 102 2.41 4.63 1.46
C THR A 102 2.99 4.50 2.86
N THR A 103 2.36 5.17 3.81
CA THR A 103 2.72 5.10 5.24
C THR A 103 1.47 4.80 6.04
N PRO A 104 1.25 3.56 6.48
CA PRO A 104 0.09 3.18 7.29
C PRO A 104 0.29 3.57 8.75
N ALA A 105 -0.82 3.91 9.41
CA ALA A 105 -0.95 3.97 10.86
C ALA A 105 -2.29 3.33 11.24
N LEU A 106 -2.29 2.39 12.17
CA LEU A 106 -3.47 1.63 12.57
C LEU A 106 -3.86 1.96 14.00
N TYR A 107 -5.13 2.23 14.21
CA TYR A 107 -5.74 2.45 15.51
C TYR A 107 -7.26 2.34 15.40
N ASP A 108 -7.91 1.84 16.42
CA ASP A 108 -9.38 1.82 16.55
C ASP A 108 -9.86 3.24 16.90
N LEU A 109 -10.27 4.01 15.89
CA LEU A 109 -10.61 5.43 16.04
C LEU A 109 -12.04 5.66 16.51
N ASP A 110 -12.97 4.77 16.16
CA ASP A 110 -14.38 4.88 16.51
C ASP A 110 -14.79 3.96 17.69
N ASN A 111 -13.84 3.15 18.21
CA ASN A 111 -14.01 2.21 19.31
C ASN A 111 -15.02 1.09 19.02
N ASP A 112 -15.05 0.63 17.76
CA ASP A 112 -15.86 -0.52 17.36
C ASP A 112 -15.16 -1.88 17.59
N GLY A 113 -13.88 -1.84 17.96
CA GLY A 113 -13.05 -3.01 18.25
C GLY A 113 -12.17 -3.47 17.09
N PHE A 114 -12.29 -2.85 15.94
CA PHE A 114 -11.43 -3.08 14.78
C PHE A 114 -10.44 -1.93 14.60
N ASN A 115 -9.27 -2.24 14.02
CA ASN A 115 -8.31 -1.19 13.72
C ASN A 115 -8.67 -0.50 12.40
N ASP A 116 -8.81 0.82 12.45
CA ASP A 116 -8.88 1.68 11.28
C ASP A 116 -7.48 1.99 10.77
N MET A 117 -7.37 2.37 9.50
CA MET A 117 -6.09 2.73 8.91
C MET A 117 -6.09 4.17 8.42
N LEU A 118 -5.19 4.98 8.98
CA LEU A 118 -4.79 6.25 8.40
C LEU A 118 -3.62 6.01 7.45
N LEU A 119 -3.77 6.43 6.20
CA LEU A 119 -2.78 6.20 5.16
C LEU A 119 -2.27 7.51 4.60
N GLY A 120 -1.00 7.83 4.87
CA GLY A 120 -0.27 8.88 4.19
C GLY A 120 0.26 8.41 2.84
N THR A 121 0.35 9.31 1.85
CA THR A 121 0.93 9.01 0.54
C THR A 121 1.81 10.15 0.05
N TYR A 122 2.76 9.86 -0.86
CA TYR A 122 3.66 10.85 -1.44
C TYR A 122 2.94 11.96 -2.21
N THR A 123 1.79 11.66 -2.78
CA THR A 123 0.98 12.66 -3.51
C THR A 123 0.29 13.68 -2.61
N GLY A 124 0.42 13.52 -1.30
CA GLY A 124 -0.16 14.37 -0.27
C GLY A 124 -1.52 13.89 0.21
N GLY A 125 -1.96 14.46 1.32
CA GLY A 125 -3.20 14.08 1.97
C GLY A 125 -3.07 12.85 2.87
N ILE A 126 -4.13 12.62 3.65
CA ILE A 126 -4.31 11.46 4.51
C ILE A 126 -5.64 10.81 4.14
N HIS A 127 -5.61 9.51 3.89
CA HIS A 127 -6.81 8.72 3.67
C HIS A 127 -7.18 7.99 4.95
N LEU A 128 -8.46 7.95 5.28
CA LEU A 128 -9.00 7.13 6.36
C LEU A 128 -9.71 5.93 5.73
N LEU A 129 -9.33 4.74 6.19
CA LEU A 129 -9.98 3.48 5.86
C LEU A 129 -10.54 2.90 7.15
N TRP A 130 -11.85 2.71 7.18
CA TRP A 130 -12.51 2.11 8.33
C TRP A 130 -12.28 0.60 8.38
N GLY A 131 -11.89 0.09 9.55
CA GLY A 131 -11.94 -1.32 9.89
C GLY A 131 -13.36 -1.77 10.17
N GLY A 132 -13.60 -3.09 10.32
CA GLY A 132 -14.88 -3.61 10.73
C GLY A 132 -15.34 -4.84 9.96
N GLU A 133 -16.34 -5.52 10.52
CA GLU A 133 -16.98 -6.72 9.92
C GLU A 133 -18.17 -6.39 9.01
N ASP A 134 -18.44 -5.11 8.70
CA ASP A 134 -19.65 -4.77 7.94
C ASP A 134 -19.55 -5.26 6.49
N PRO A 135 -20.28 -6.33 6.15
CA PRO A 135 -20.32 -6.83 4.75
C PRO A 135 -20.89 -5.79 3.78
N SER A 136 -21.62 -4.79 4.27
CA SER A 136 -22.12 -3.69 3.45
C SER A 136 -21.01 -2.72 3.04
N LEU A 137 -19.93 -2.64 3.81
CA LEU A 137 -18.71 -1.93 3.41
C LEU A 137 -17.95 -2.69 2.32
N GLN A 138 -18.00 -4.02 2.32
CA GLN A 138 -17.49 -4.84 1.20
C GLN A 138 -18.34 -4.67 -0.06
N LEU A 139 -19.64 -4.42 0.07
CA LEU A 139 -20.54 -4.15 -1.05
C LEU A 139 -20.51 -2.69 -1.51
N LYS A 140 -20.07 -1.77 -0.66
CA LYS A 140 -19.66 -0.40 -1.05
C LYS A 140 -18.26 -0.35 -1.65
N ASN A 141 -17.60 -1.47 -1.85
CA ASN A 141 -16.62 -1.60 -2.89
C ASN A 141 -17.30 -1.29 -4.21
N GLN A 142 -17.59 -0.01 -4.41
CA GLN A 142 -17.78 0.51 -5.75
C GLN A 142 -16.61 -0.09 -6.50
N VAL A 143 -16.92 -0.98 -7.41
CA VAL A 143 -15.97 -1.48 -8.40
C VAL A 143 -15.22 -0.24 -8.83
N GLN A 144 -13.97 -0.09 -8.34
CA GLN A 144 -13.24 1.13 -8.63
C GLN A 144 -13.06 1.14 -10.13
N ARG A 145 -13.83 1.99 -10.78
CA ARG A 145 -13.79 2.17 -12.23
C ARG A 145 -12.63 3.09 -12.63
N ASN A 146 -11.96 3.67 -11.63
CA ASN A 146 -10.89 4.62 -11.86
C ASN A 146 -9.53 3.97 -11.56
N ILE A 147 -8.56 4.31 -12.36
CA ILE A 147 -7.14 4.01 -12.17
C ILE A 147 -6.40 5.29 -11.85
N ASP A 148 -5.50 5.23 -10.89
CA ASP A 148 -4.66 6.37 -10.55
C ASP A 148 -3.53 6.51 -11.57
N VAL A 149 -3.34 7.73 -12.04
CA VAL A 149 -2.33 8.06 -13.03
C VAL A 149 -1.59 9.31 -12.57
N PHE A 150 -0.28 9.28 -12.54
CA PHE A 150 0.52 10.46 -12.17
C PHE A 150 1.75 10.66 -13.08
N PRO A 151 2.25 11.91 -13.11
CA PRO A 151 1.55 13.12 -12.69
C PRO A 151 0.29 13.32 -13.51
N ASN A 152 -0.71 13.97 -12.95
CA ASN A 152 -1.90 14.38 -13.68
C ASN A 152 -2.38 15.74 -13.13
N PRO A 153 -2.12 16.86 -13.82
CA PRO A 153 -1.63 17.00 -15.20
C PRO A 153 -0.19 16.52 -15.44
N SER A 154 0.12 16.11 -16.68
CA SER A 154 1.41 15.58 -17.11
C SER A 154 2.02 16.36 -18.26
N GLU A 155 3.36 16.44 -18.31
CA GLU A 155 4.13 16.98 -19.44
C GLU A 155 4.33 15.97 -20.59
N GLY A 156 3.73 14.77 -20.49
CA GLY A 156 3.79 13.75 -21.54
C GLY A 156 4.22 12.36 -21.09
N THR A 157 4.67 12.18 -19.84
CA THR A 157 4.94 10.85 -19.29
C THR A 157 4.05 10.61 -18.10
N ILE A 158 3.37 9.46 -18.05
CA ILE A 158 2.51 9.04 -16.95
C ILE A 158 3.01 7.76 -16.31
N TYR A 159 2.78 7.65 -15.01
CA TYR A 159 3.02 6.46 -14.21
C TYR A 159 1.70 5.84 -13.77
N ILE A 160 1.61 4.51 -13.84
CA ILE A 160 0.42 3.73 -13.51
C ILE A 160 0.82 2.68 -12.45
N PRO A 161 0.53 2.92 -11.16
CA PRO A 161 0.92 2.01 -10.07
C PRO A 161 0.32 0.61 -10.19
N GLN A 162 -0.91 0.53 -10.71
CA GLN A 162 -1.64 -0.73 -10.85
C GLN A 162 -1.30 -1.51 -12.13
N ALA A 163 -0.18 -1.21 -12.80
CA ALA A 163 0.19 -1.86 -14.05
C ALA A 163 0.19 -3.39 -13.99
N ASP A 164 0.52 -3.95 -12.82
CA ASP A 164 0.52 -5.41 -12.59
C ASP A 164 -0.87 -6.04 -12.71
N LEU A 165 -1.93 -5.30 -12.42
CA LEU A 165 -3.31 -5.76 -12.47
C LEU A 165 -3.94 -5.61 -13.85
N ILE A 166 -3.25 -4.93 -14.77
CA ILE A 166 -3.76 -4.54 -16.07
C ILE A 166 -3.13 -5.44 -17.16
N SER A 167 -3.94 -5.84 -18.11
CA SER A 167 -3.50 -6.57 -19.31
C SER A 167 -3.20 -5.65 -20.48
N GLU A 168 -4.06 -4.65 -20.69
CA GLU A 168 -4.02 -3.76 -21.84
C GLU A 168 -4.45 -2.34 -21.45
N ILE A 169 -3.87 -1.35 -22.10
CA ILE A 169 -4.19 0.07 -21.94
C ILE A 169 -4.48 0.67 -23.30
N GLU A 170 -5.54 1.46 -23.34
CA GLU A 170 -5.97 2.27 -24.48
C GLU A 170 -6.14 3.72 -24.04
N ILE A 171 -5.71 4.67 -24.88
CA ILE A 171 -5.86 6.11 -24.58
C ILE A 171 -6.58 6.77 -25.77
N TYR A 172 -7.66 7.46 -25.43
CA TYR A 172 -8.55 8.11 -26.40
C TYR A 172 -8.59 9.63 -26.20
N SER A 173 -8.86 10.38 -27.26
CA SER A 173 -9.32 11.76 -27.12
C SER A 173 -10.74 11.80 -26.57
N ILE A 174 -11.20 12.98 -26.20
CA ILE A 174 -12.60 13.19 -25.74
C ILE A 174 -13.62 12.93 -26.86
N GLU A 175 -13.20 12.97 -28.14
CA GLU A 175 -14.04 12.63 -29.30
C GLU A 175 -14.02 11.12 -29.61
N GLY A 176 -13.32 10.30 -28.82
CA GLY A 176 -13.26 8.85 -28.99
C GLY A 176 -12.18 8.36 -29.99
N LYS A 177 -11.28 9.23 -30.45
CA LYS A 177 -10.16 8.82 -31.32
C LYS A 177 -9.09 8.13 -30.50
N LEU A 178 -8.70 6.90 -30.88
CA LEU A 178 -7.61 6.14 -30.26
C LEU A 178 -6.25 6.74 -30.61
N PHE A 179 -5.43 6.99 -29.59
CA PHE A 179 -4.05 7.52 -29.72
C PHE A 179 -2.98 6.54 -29.25
N TYR A 180 -3.31 5.66 -28.31
CA TYR A 180 -2.39 4.67 -27.78
C TYR A 180 -3.13 3.37 -27.50
N THR A 181 -2.51 2.24 -27.83
CA THR A 181 -2.91 0.91 -27.37
C THR A 181 -1.66 0.07 -27.14
N GLY A 182 -1.66 -0.73 -26.09
CA GLY A 182 -0.53 -1.60 -25.79
C GLY A 182 -0.68 -2.33 -24.45
N PRO A 183 0.30 -3.23 -24.17
CA PRO A 183 0.33 -3.91 -22.90
C PRO A 183 0.53 -2.92 -21.75
N SER A 184 0.09 -3.28 -20.56
CA SER A 184 0.31 -2.49 -19.37
C SER A 184 1.80 -2.31 -19.08
N LYS A 185 2.17 -1.07 -18.73
CA LYS A 185 3.51 -0.67 -18.28
C LYS A 185 3.37 0.32 -17.14
N TYR A 186 4.32 0.31 -16.21
CA TYR A 186 4.37 1.29 -15.14
C TYR A 186 4.53 2.72 -15.64
N TYR A 187 5.26 2.91 -16.76
CA TYR A 187 5.44 4.20 -17.41
C TYR A 187 4.97 4.14 -18.86
N ILE A 188 4.23 5.15 -19.27
CA ILE A 188 3.79 5.32 -20.65
C ILE A 188 4.26 6.69 -21.12
N ASP A 189 4.97 6.69 -22.25
CA ASP A 189 5.40 7.91 -22.95
C ASP A 189 4.27 8.39 -23.87
N LEU A 190 3.78 9.58 -23.60
CA LEU A 190 2.73 10.28 -24.33
C LEU A 190 3.20 11.62 -24.90
N ASN A 191 4.53 11.84 -24.99
CA ASN A 191 5.11 13.09 -25.49
C ASN A 191 4.68 13.43 -26.92
N HIS A 192 4.18 12.45 -27.68
CA HIS A 192 3.63 12.64 -29.01
C HIS A 192 2.20 13.20 -29.01
N LEU A 193 1.53 13.27 -27.85
CA LEU A 193 0.17 13.81 -27.72
C LEU A 193 0.22 15.35 -27.63
N THR A 194 -0.78 15.99 -28.20
CA THR A 194 -0.97 17.43 -28.04
C THR A 194 -1.55 17.76 -26.65
N LYS A 195 -1.35 18.99 -26.20
CA LYS A 195 -1.99 19.48 -24.96
C LYS A 195 -3.48 19.28 -25.02
N GLY A 196 -4.06 18.71 -23.98
CA GLY A 196 -5.47 18.39 -23.95
C GLY A 196 -5.88 17.40 -22.88
N ILE A 197 -7.16 17.00 -22.91
CA ILE A 197 -7.74 15.99 -22.03
C ILE A 197 -7.92 14.71 -22.83
N TYR A 198 -7.50 13.62 -22.21
CA TYR A 198 -7.56 12.26 -22.75
C TYR A 198 -8.24 11.32 -21.76
N LEU A 199 -8.84 10.26 -22.27
CA LEU A 199 -9.44 9.18 -21.49
C LEU A 199 -8.55 7.94 -21.59
N LEU A 200 -8.03 7.47 -20.45
CA LEU A 200 -7.38 6.18 -20.32
C LEU A 200 -8.42 5.12 -20.00
N HIS A 201 -8.42 4.05 -20.76
CA HIS A 201 -9.16 2.82 -20.52
C HIS A 201 -8.18 1.68 -20.33
N ALA A 202 -8.31 0.92 -19.26
CA ALA A 202 -7.43 -0.19 -18.93
C ALA A 202 -8.23 -1.45 -18.63
N LYS A 203 -7.86 -2.57 -19.27
CA LYS A 203 -8.47 -3.89 -19.06
C LYS A 203 -7.71 -4.64 -17.97
N LYS A 204 -8.42 -5.19 -16.99
CA LYS A 204 -7.82 -5.98 -15.90
C LYS A 204 -7.50 -7.40 -16.36
N LYS A 205 -6.44 -8.01 -15.82
CA LYS A 205 -6.06 -9.41 -16.07
C LYS A 205 -7.12 -10.41 -15.59
N LEU A 206 -7.81 -10.09 -14.49
CA LEU A 206 -8.84 -10.95 -13.89
C LEU A 206 -10.28 -10.54 -14.26
N GLY A 207 -10.43 -9.75 -15.33
CA GLY A 207 -11.72 -9.24 -15.78
C GLY A 207 -12.10 -7.91 -15.14
N GLY A 208 -12.91 -7.12 -15.87
CA GLY A 208 -13.30 -5.76 -15.52
C GLY A 208 -12.38 -4.71 -16.14
N GLU A 209 -12.73 -3.45 -15.94
CA GLU A 209 -12.14 -2.31 -16.61
C GLU A 209 -11.89 -1.18 -15.62
N PHE A 210 -10.89 -0.39 -15.92
CA PHE A 210 -10.59 0.87 -15.25
C PHE A 210 -10.69 2.03 -16.24
N PHE A 211 -11.02 3.21 -15.72
CA PHE A 211 -11.01 4.45 -16.49
C PHE A 211 -10.29 5.53 -15.71
N SER A 212 -9.61 6.42 -16.41
CA SER A 212 -9.02 7.63 -15.82
C SER A 212 -8.99 8.77 -16.83
N LYS A 213 -9.10 9.99 -16.33
CA LYS A 213 -8.89 11.20 -17.12
C LYS A 213 -7.42 11.61 -17.00
N ILE A 214 -6.76 11.85 -18.15
CA ILE A 214 -5.40 12.36 -18.24
C ILE A 214 -5.44 13.78 -18.80
N CYS A 215 -4.70 14.69 -18.20
CA CYS A 215 -4.50 16.04 -18.70
C CYS A 215 -3.02 16.19 -19.13
N ILE A 216 -2.77 16.50 -20.40
CA ILE A 216 -1.44 16.82 -20.97
C ILE A 216 -1.33 18.34 -21.13
N TYR A 217 -0.20 18.94 -20.67
CA TYR A 217 0.00 20.39 -20.71
C TYR A 217 1.40 20.78 -21.20
#